data_74534f5f30bef702fcb71e8284563fd9
#
_entry.id   74534f5f30bef702fcb71e8284563fd9
#
_cell.length_a   1.000
_cell.length_b   1.000
_cell.length_c   1.000
_cell.angle_alpha   90.00
_cell.angle_beta   90.00
_cell.angle_gamma   90.00
#
_symmetry.space_group_name_H-M   'P 1'
#
loop_
_entity.id
_entity.type
_entity.pdbx_description
1 polymer ?
#
loop_
_entity_poly.entity_id
_entity_poly.type
_entity_poly.pdbx_seq_one_letter_code
_entity_poly.pdbx_strand_id
1 'polypeptide(L)'
;FDSEWDYADRAIGLLDAIETVKAENLRQLSPLLGQVETSSFAVSGYSTSGGGAHTAATMDSTLKAAILLNPAVAFLDSLNCPAETGYYCLIEEHLDHDVPVLIFAGEFEFDELISPGDSVYANMWALPQYEYVPETTDKLYFESAGEGHGSSSFPNDDVAEFALAWLKKYLLNNES
;
A
#
# COMPACT_ATOMS: atom_id res chain seq x y z
N PHE A 1 19.77 -3.79 -13.42
CA PHE A 1 18.78 -2.73 -13.44
C PHE A 1 17.42 -3.26 -13.88
N ASP A 2 16.83 -4.12 -13.08
CA ASP A 2 15.52 -4.70 -13.40
C ASP A 2 14.55 -4.52 -12.25
N SER A 3 14.72 -3.42 -11.52
CA SER A 3 14.00 -3.09 -10.29
C SER A 3 12.60 -2.48 -10.50
N GLU A 4 12.14 -2.32 -11.74
CA GLU A 4 10.81 -1.71 -11.98
C GLU A 4 9.66 -2.50 -11.33
N TRP A 5 9.92 -3.73 -10.94
CA TRP A 5 8.93 -4.67 -10.44
C TRP A 5 9.24 -5.23 -9.04
N ASP A 6 10.34 -4.81 -8.42
CA ASP A 6 10.71 -5.27 -7.09
C ASP A 6 9.98 -4.46 -6.00
N TYR A 7 9.18 -5.14 -5.19
CA TYR A 7 8.46 -4.51 -4.08
C TYR A 7 9.41 -4.02 -2.98
N ALA A 8 10.51 -4.72 -2.75
CA ALA A 8 11.50 -4.32 -1.77
C ALA A 8 12.19 -3.02 -2.19
N ASP A 9 12.58 -2.89 -3.46
CA ASP A 9 13.16 -1.64 -3.98
C ASP A 9 12.17 -0.47 -3.91
N ARG A 10 10.90 -0.72 -4.19
CA ARG A 10 9.84 0.29 -4.05
C ARG A 10 9.63 0.69 -2.59
N ALA A 11 9.65 -0.28 -1.68
CA ALA A 11 9.55 -0.03 -0.25
C ALA A 11 10.74 0.80 0.24
N ILE A 12 11.96 0.42 -0.12
CA ILE A 12 13.18 1.16 0.20
C ILE A 12 13.09 2.60 -0.35
N GLY A 13 12.63 2.77 -1.59
CA GLY A 13 12.43 4.10 -2.18
C GLY A 13 11.45 4.97 -1.41
N LEU A 14 10.36 4.40 -0.88
CA LEU A 14 9.41 5.12 -0.02
C LEU A 14 10.03 5.51 1.33
N LEU A 15 10.78 4.59 1.95
CA LEU A 15 11.46 4.85 3.23
C LEU A 15 12.58 5.89 3.05
N ASP A 16 13.36 5.82 1.99
CA ASP A 16 14.37 6.82 1.64
C ASP A 16 13.77 8.21 1.37
N ALA A 17 12.57 8.25 0.78
CA ALA A 17 11.84 9.51 0.61
C ALA A 17 11.46 10.13 1.96
N ILE A 18 11.05 9.33 2.95
CA ILE A 18 10.79 9.80 4.31
C ILE A 18 12.06 10.39 4.94
N GLU A 19 13.20 9.70 4.85
CA GLU A 19 14.46 10.21 5.36
C GLU A 19 14.91 11.50 4.64
N THR A 20 14.65 11.60 3.34
CA THR A 20 14.90 12.83 2.57
C THR A 20 14.06 13.99 3.10
N VAL A 21 12.76 13.77 3.36
CA VAL A 21 11.86 14.80 3.91
C VAL A 21 12.31 15.22 5.32
N LYS A 22 12.70 14.25 6.16
CA LYS A 22 13.29 14.57 7.49
C LYS A 22 14.55 15.43 7.39
N ALA A 23 15.45 15.11 6.45
CA ALA A 23 16.66 15.88 6.20
C ALA A 23 16.34 17.30 5.69
N GLU A 24 15.36 17.43 4.78
CA GLU A 24 14.91 18.74 4.29
C GLU A 24 14.31 19.61 5.40
N ASN A 25 13.64 19.00 6.39
CA ASN A 25 13.12 19.70 7.56
C ASN A 25 14.23 20.33 8.44
N LEU A 26 15.46 19.88 8.29
CA LEU A 26 16.64 20.40 9.02
C LEU A 26 17.55 21.26 8.15
N ARG A 27 17.41 21.20 6.82
CA ARG A 27 18.29 21.89 5.88
C ARG A 27 18.00 23.38 5.84
N GLN A 28 19.04 24.21 6.08
CA GLN A 28 18.95 25.66 5.90
C GLN A 28 18.54 26.03 4.46
N LEU A 29 17.64 26.98 4.31
CA LEU A 29 17.06 27.41 3.04
C LEU A 29 16.09 26.41 2.39
N SER A 30 15.78 25.29 3.02
CA SER A 30 14.69 24.43 2.58
C SER A 30 13.33 25.09 2.87
N PRO A 31 12.37 25.02 1.94
CA PRO A 31 10.99 25.44 2.23
C PRO A 31 10.32 24.58 3.31
N LEU A 32 10.87 23.41 3.61
CA LEU A 32 10.38 22.49 4.64
C LEU A 32 11.04 22.69 6.00
N LEU A 33 12.00 23.62 6.14
CA LEU A 33 12.73 23.83 7.40
C LEU A 33 11.77 24.08 8.58
N GLY A 34 11.72 23.12 9.52
CA GLY A 34 10.88 23.21 10.70
C GLY A 34 9.37 23.13 10.42
N GLN A 35 8.93 22.68 9.23
CA GLN A 35 7.53 22.62 8.83
C GLN A 35 6.95 21.18 8.85
N VAL A 36 7.79 20.17 9.00
CA VAL A 36 7.36 18.76 8.91
C VAL A 36 7.30 18.14 10.31
N GLU A 37 6.19 17.49 10.63
CA GLU A 37 6.10 16.58 11.78
C GLU A 37 6.85 15.28 11.44
N THR A 38 8.05 15.12 11.99
CA THR A 38 8.98 14.05 11.61
C THR A 38 8.74 12.72 12.34
N SER A 39 7.77 12.66 13.23
CA SER A 39 7.38 11.43 13.94
C SER A 39 6.13 10.76 13.35
N SER A 40 5.53 11.32 12.30
CA SER A 40 4.21 10.91 11.80
C SER A 40 4.21 10.83 10.27
N PHE A 41 4.53 9.65 9.74
CA PHE A 41 4.52 9.38 8.31
C PHE A 41 3.59 8.23 7.96
N ALA A 42 2.98 8.32 6.78
CA ALA A 42 2.27 7.24 6.12
C ALA A 42 2.85 7.03 4.72
N VAL A 43 2.66 5.84 4.18
CA VAL A 43 3.04 5.48 2.81
C VAL A 43 1.82 5.14 1.98
N SER A 44 1.90 5.38 0.68
CA SER A 44 0.85 5.00 -0.26
C SER A 44 1.46 4.59 -1.60
N GLY A 45 0.74 3.75 -2.33
CA GLY A 45 1.15 3.36 -3.66
C GLY A 45 -0.01 2.75 -4.45
N TYR A 46 0.08 2.87 -5.77
CA TYR A 46 -0.88 2.29 -6.71
C TYR A 46 -0.27 1.09 -7.43
N SER A 47 -1.07 0.06 -7.68
CA SER A 47 -0.70 -1.14 -8.42
C SER A 47 0.54 -1.83 -7.78
N THR A 48 1.61 -2.07 -8.53
CA THR A 48 2.86 -2.62 -7.99
C THR A 48 3.48 -1.74 -6.90
N SER A 49 3.29 -0.43 -6.95
CA SER A 49 3.69 0.47 -5.86
C SER A 49 2.78 0.34 -4.63
N GLY A 50 1.55 -0.16 -4.78
CA GLY A 50 0.70 -0.57 -3.68
C GLY A 50 1.31 -1.76 -2.93
N GLY A 51 1.80 -2.78 -3.64
CA GLY A 51 2.59 -3.86 -3.07
C GLY A 51 3.86 -3.34 -2.37
N GLY A 52 4.57 -2.38 -3.00
CA GLY A 52 5.73 -1.73 -2.39
C GLY A 52 5.40 -0.95 -1.11
N ALA A 53 4.25 -0.27 -1.06
CA ALA A 53 3.80 0.42 0.14
C ALA A 53 3.44 -0.57 1.27
N HIS A 54 2.83 -1.71 0.94
CA HIS A 54 2.59 -2.77 1.90
C HIS A 54 3.91 -3.36 2.44
N THR A 55 4.85 -3.65 1.55
CA THR A 55 6.19 -4.09 1.93
C THR A 55 6.89 -3.08 2.84
N ALA A 56 6.76 -1.77 2.58
CA ALA A 56 7.30 -0.74 3.46
C ALA A 56 6.68 -0.81 4.87
N ALA A 57 5.39 -1.10 5.00
CA ALA A 57 4.73 -1.29 6.28
C ALA A 57 5.26 -2.51 7.06
N THR A 58 5.70 -3.57 6.36
CA THR A 58 6.36 -4.72 7.01
C THR A 58 7.80 -4.41 7.42
N MET A 59 8.47 -3.48 6.75
CA MET A 59 9.88 -3.12 7.00
C MET A 59 10.05 -2.06 8.08
N ASP A 60 9.07 -1.15 8.25
CA ASP A 60 9.16 -0.04 9.20
C ASP A 60 7.88 0.10 10.03
N SER A 61 7.92 -0.45 11.23
CA SER A 61 6.82 -0.38 12.22
C SER A 61 6.59 1.03 12.79
N THR A 62 7.43 2.01 12.47
CA THR A 62 7.22 3.41 12.90
C THR A 62 6.24 4.17 12.02
N LEU A 63 5.92 3.64 10.85
CA LEU A 63 4.87 4.16 9.98
C LEU A 63 3.52 4.19 10.73
N LYS A 64 2.78 5.25 10.53
CA LYS A 64 1.47 5.44 11.19
C LYS A 64 0.31 4.86 10.39
N ALA A 65 0.49 4.72 9.08
CA ALA A 65 -0.49 4.07 8.21
C ALA A 65 0.12 3.71 6.85
N ALA A 66 -0.50 2.75 6.17
CA ALA A 66 -0.31 2.49 4.76
C ALA A 66 -1.66 2.57 4.02
N ILE A 67 -1.66 3.18 2.82
CA ILE A 67 -2.83 3.25 1.94
C ILE A 67 -2.46 2.59 0.61
N LEU A 68 -3.09 1.47 0.32
CA LEU A 68 -2.81 0.65 -0.84
C LEU A 68 -3.91 0.85 -1.88
N LEU A 69 -3.53 1.38 -3.03
CA LEU A 69 -4.44 1.72 -4.12
C LEU A 69 -4.36 0.62 -5.17
N ASN A 70 -5.37 -0.25 -5.25
CA ASN A 70 -5.38 -1.42 -6.13
C ASN A 70 -4.03 -2.18 -6.09
N PRO A 71 -3.56 -2.62 -4.91
CA PRO A 71 -2.22 -3.17 -4.77
C PRO A 71 -2.08 -4.47 -5.55
N ALA A 72 -1.14 -4.49 -6.49
CA ALA A 72 -0.84 -5.67 -7.28
C ALA A 72 0.36 -6.41 -6.70
N VAL A 73 0.18 -7.70 -6.43
CA VAL A 73 1.23 -8.63 -6.03
C VAL A 73 0.99 -9.95 -6.76
N ALA A 74 1.99 -10.52 -7.42
CA ALA A 74 1.76 -11.71 -8.21
C ALA A 74 1.70 -13.00 -7.38
N PHE A 75 2.35 -13.04 -6.23
CA PHE A 75 2.35 -14.20 -5.34
C PHE A 75 2.39 -13.76 -3.89
N LEU A 76 1.53 -14.37 -3.08
CA LEU A 76 1.49 -14.16 -1.63
C LEU A 76 2.04 -15.37 -0.86
N ASP A 77 2.62 -16.33 -1.55
CA ASP A 77 3.03 -17.62 -1.04
C ASP A 77 4.51 -17.86 -1.33
N SER A 78 5.26 -18.17 -0.28
CA SER A 78 6.70 -18.46 -0.37
C SER A 78 7.02 -19.69 -1.24
N LEU A 79 6.08 -20.64 -1.38
CA LEU A 79 6.27 -21.84 -2.19
C LEU A 79 6.18 -21.57 -3.69
N ASN A 80 5.39 -20.58 -4.08
CA ASN A 80 5.15 -20.19 -5.47
C ASN A 80 5.95 -18.95 -5.88
N CYS A 81 6.63 -18.30 -4.93
CA CYS A 81 7.54 -17.21 -5.21
C CYS A 81 8.88 -17.76 -5.71
N PRO A 82 9.23 -17.60 -6.99
CA PRO A 82 10.50 -18.06 -7.48
C PRO A 82 11.64 -17.28 -6.82
N ALA A 83 12.46 -17.95 -6.04
CA ALA A 83 13.60 -17.36 -5.31
C ALA A 83 14.56 -16.54 -6.19
N GLU A 84 14.48 -16.73 -7.50
CA GLU A 84 15.37 -16.08 -8.47
C GLU A 84 14.77 -14.84 -9.14
N THR A 85 13.48 -14.60 -9.01
CA THR A 85 12.82 -13.53 -9.76
C THR A 85 12.40 -12.34 -8.91
N GLY A 86 12.27 -12.46 -7.60
CA GLY A 86 12.02 -11.35 -6.66
C GLY A 86 10.85 -10.38 -6.96
N TYR A 87 10.34 -10.46 -8.17
CA TYR A 87 9.57 -9.39 -8.80
C TYR A 87 8.16 -9.18 -8.28
N TYR A 88 7.52 -10.23 -7.76
CA TYR A 88 6.08 -10.17 -7.53
C TYR A 88 5.63 -10.90 -6.27
N CYS A 89 6.54 -11.04 -5.31
CA CYS A 89 6.24 -11.80 -4.12
C CYS A 89 6.14 -10.89 -2.91
N LEU A 90 4.94 -10.72 -2.43
CA LEU A 90 4.70 -10.29 -1.07
C LEU A 90 4.38 -11.56 -0.28
N ILE A 91 5.28 -11.95 0.61
CA ILE A 91 5.17 -13.22 1.32
C ILE A 91 4.16 -13.05 2.45
N GLU A 92 3.15 -13.92 2.52
CA GLU A 92 2.06 -13.86 3.50
C GLU A 92 2.57 -13.82 4.95
N GLU A 93 3.63 -14.55 5.27
CA GLU A 93 4.23 -14.56 6.60
C GLU A 93 4.84 -13.20 7.00
N HIS A 94 5.13 -12.34 6.02
CA HIS A 94 5.65 -11.00 6.27
C HIS A 94 4.54 -9.97 6.50
N LEU A 95 3.27 -10.31 6.27
CA LEU A 95 2.15 -9.41 6.52
C LEU A 95 1.74 -9.32 8.01
N ASP A 96 2.46 -10.02 8.88
CA ASP A 96 2.31 -9.91 10.33
C ASP A 96 2.98 -8.61 10.83
N HIS A 97 2.26 -7.50 10.70
CA HIS A 97 2.71 -6.17 11.13
C HIS A 97 1.58 -5.38 11.82
N ASP A 98 1.97 -4.40 12.65
CA ASP A 98 1.04 -3.57 13.42
C ASP A 98 0.70 -2.23 12.74
N VAL A 99 1.23 -1.95 11.54
CA VAL A 99 0.96 -0.71 10.81
C VAL A 99 -0.46 -0.75 10.25
N PRO A 100 -1.34 0.23 10.60
CA PRO A 100 -2.70 0.29 10.09
C PRO A 100 -2.75 0.38 8.57
N VAL A 101 -3.61 -0.43 7.92
CA VAL A 101 -3.67 -0.53 6.46
C VAL A 101 -5.07 -0.30 5.91
N LEU A 102 -5.18 0.60 4.94
CA LEU A 102 -6.37 0.81 4.11
C LEU A 102 -6.10 0.31 2.70
N ILE A 103 -6.92 -0.62 2.22
CA ILE A 103 -6.78 -1.22 0.90
C ILE A 103 -7.98 -0.86 0.04
N PHE A 104 -7.73 -0.24 -1.10
CA PHE A 104 -8.73 -0.03 -2.14
C PHE A 104 -8.57 -1.07 -3.26
N ALA A 105 -9.69 -1.57 -3.76
CA ALA A 105 -9.73 -2.51 -4.87
C ALA A 105 -10.92 -2.20 -5.80
N GLY A 106 -10.87 -2.70 -7.01
CA GLY A 106 -12.04 -2.81 -7.88
C GLY A 106 -12.65 -4.20 -7.78
N GLU A 107 -13.96 -4.32 -8.00
CA GLU A 107 -14.62 -5.62 -8.08
C GLU A 107 -14.03 -6.51 -9.19
N PHE A 108 -13.55 -5.87 -10.28
CA PHE A 108 -12.99 -6.55 -11.46
C PHE A 108 -11.55 -6.08 -11.71
N GLU A 109 -10.59 -6.52 -10.91
CA GLU A 109 -9.19 -6.04 -10.97
C GLU A 109 -8.52 -6.27 -12.34
N PHE A 110 -8.97 -7.25 -13.14
CA PHE A 110 -8.38 -7.61 -14.43
C PHE A 110 -9.40 -7.97 -15.50
N ASP A 111 -10.45 -7.20 -15.66
CA ASP A 111 -11.56 -7.45 -16.58
C ASP A 111 -11.16 -7.63 -18.06
N GLU A 112 -10.04 -7.05 -18.48
CA GLU A 112 -9.58 -7.14 -19.87
C GLU A 112 -8.95 -8.50 -20.23
N LEU A 113 -8.61 -9.33 -19.24
CA LEU A 113 -7.90 -10.59 -19.44
C LEU A 113 -8.72 -11.82 -19.12
N ILE A 114 -9.94 -11.66 -18.59
CA ILE A 114 -10.74 -12.78 -18.05
C ILE A 114 -12.16 -12.70 -18.58
N SER A 115 -12.69 -13.88 -18.94
CA SER A 115 -14.07 -13.97 -19.43
C SER A 115 -15.06 -13.52 -18.36
N PRO A 116 -16.11 -12.77 -18.73
CA PRO A 116 -17.15 -12.35 -17.80
C PRO A 116 -17.70 -13.56 -17.01
N GLY A 117 -17.58 -13.53 -15.69
CA GLY A 117 -18.04 -14.59 -14.79
C GLY A 117 -16.95 -15.38 -14.09
N ASP A 118 -15.67 -15.16 -14.38
CA ASP A 118 -14.55 -15.73 -13.62
C ASP A 118 -14.21 -14.84 -12.40
N SER A 119 -15.02 -14.99 -11.35
CA SER A 119 -14.82 -14.30 -10.07
C SER A 119 -13.52 -14.69 -9.33
N VAL A 120 -12.82 -15.72 -9.81
CA VAL A 120 -11.61 -16.28 -9.17
C VAL A 120 -10.43 -15.29 -9.22
N TYR A 121 -10.43 -14.34 -10.13
CA TYR A 121 -9.31 -13.41 -10.31
C TYR A 121 -9.60 -11.97 -9.86
N ALA A 122 -10.85 -11.64 -9.61
CA ALA A 122 -11.25 -10.29 -9.24
C ALA A 122 -10.52 -9.78 -7.97
N ASN A 123 -10.28 -10.66 -7.02
CA ASN A 123 -9.72 -10.31 -5.71
C ASN A 123 -8.40 -11.00 -5.39
N MET A 124 -7.69 -11.56 -6.38
CA MET A 124 -6.51 -12.39 -6.10
C MET A 124 -5.31 -11.60 -5.54
N TRP A 125 -5.33 -10.29 -5.58
CA TRP A 125 -4.22 -9.47 -5.12
C TRP A 125 -4.54 -8.66 -3.87
N ALA A 126 -5.58 -7.85 -3.91
CA ALA A 126 -5.90 -6.94 -2.83
C ALA A 126 -6.56 -7.65 -1.64
N LEU A 127 -7.57 -8.50 -1.90
CA LEU A 127 -8.28 -9.20 -0.84
C LEU A 127 -7.37 -10.15 -0.04
N PRO A 128 -6.53 -11.00 -0.65
CA PRO A 128 -5.58 -11.80 0.12
C PRO A 128 -4.64 -10.98 1.00
N GLN A 129 -4.15 -9.83 0.53
CA GLN A 129 -3.35 -8.95 1.37
C GLN A 129 -4.11 -8.48 2.61
N TYR A 130 -5.39 -8.15 2.47
CA TYR A 130 -6.26 -7.81 3.60
C TYR A 130 -6.47 -8.99 4.55
N GLU A 131 -6.71 -10.18 4.01
CA GLU A 131 -6.98 -11.38 4.81
C GLU A 131 -5.76 -11.82 5.62
N TYR A 132 -4.55 -11.68 5.09
CA TYR A 132 -3.31 -12.07 5.78
C TYR A 132 -2.85 -11.07 6.84
N VAL A 133 -3.21 -9.79 6.76
CA VAL A 133 -2.93 -8.83 7.84
C VAL A 133 -3.67 -9.29 9.11
N PRO A 134 -2.99 -9.35 10.28
CA PRO A 134 -3.60 -9.84 11.52
C PRO A 134 -4.87 -9.08 11.92
N GLU A 135 -5.80 -9.77 12.55
CA GLU A 135 -7.02 -9.16 13.11
C GLU A 135 -6.72 -8.16 14.25
N THR A 136 -5.52 -8.19 14.81
CA THR A 136 -5.05 -7.24 15.82
C THR A 136 -4.59 -5.92 15.22
N THR A 137 -4.32 -5.88 13.91
CA THR A 137 -3.95 -4.68 13.18
C THR A 137 -5.21 -4.00 12.64
N ASP A 138 -5.31 -2.70 12.84
CA ASP A 138 -6.39 -1.91 12.23
C ASP A 138 -6.30 -2.01 10.71
N LYS A 139 -7.31 -2.59 10.09
CA LYS A 139 -7.37 -2.80 8.64
C LYS A 139 -8.74 -2.48 8.07
N LEU A 140 -8.78 -1.91 6.87
CA LEU A 140 -10.00 -1.64 6.12
C LEU A 140 -9.81 -2.06 4.67
N TYR A 141 -10.80 -2.75 4.13
CA TYR A 141 -10.88 -3.09 2.72
C TYR A 141 -12.07 -2.38 2.08
N PHE A 142 -11.83 -1.62 1.02
CA PHE A 142 -12.86 -0.94 0.24
C PHE A 142 -12.84 -1.45 -1.20
N GLU A 143 -13.94 -2.03 -1.65
CA GLU A 143 -14.10 -2.53 -3.01
C GLU A 143 -15.10 -1.68 -3.77
N SER A 144 -14.67 -1.10 -4.89
CA SER A 144 -15.51 -0.31 -5.78
C SER A 144 -16.32 -1.23 -6.69
N ALA A 145 -17.63 -1.26 -6.50
CA ALA A 145 -18.53 -2.12 -7.28
C ALA A 145 -18.54 -1.72 -8.77
N GLY A 146 -18.42 -2.71 -9.65
CA GLY A 146 -18.42 -2.52 -11.10
C GLY A 146 -17.14 -1.91 -11.68
N GLU A 147 -16.12 -1.67 -10.84
CA GLU A 147 -14.87 -1.04 -11.26
C GLU A 147 -13.73 -2.06 -11.38
N GLY A 148 -12.75 -1.75 -12.22
CA GLY A 148 -11.55 -2.57 -12.43
C GLY A 148 -10.33 -2.08 -11.66
N HIS A 149 -9.14 -2.53 -12.08
CA HIS A 149 -7.85 -2.19 -11.49
C HIS A 149 -7.57 -0.68 -11.42
N GLY A 150 -8.23 0.12 -12.23
CA GLY A 150 -8.10 1.58 -12.22
C GLY A 150 -8.96 2.30 -11.17
N SER A 151 -9.77 1.61 -10.36
CA SER A 151 -10.78 2.22 -9.48
C SER A 151 -10.24 3.28 -8.52
N SER A 152 -9.00 3.14 -8.07
CA SER A 152 -8.33 4.09 -7.17
C SER A 152 -7.16 4.86 -7.82
N SER A 153 -6.93 4.69 -9.14
CA SER A 153 -5.83 5.37 -9.84
C SER A 153 -6.12 6.85 -10.14
N PHE A 154 -7.40 7.22 -10.12
CA PHE A 154 -7.85 8.59 -10.31
C PHE A 154 -8.55 9.09 -9.04
N PRO A 155 -8.45 10.39 -8.74
CA PRO A 155 -9.22 10.98 -7.64
C PRO A 155 -10.71 10.73 -7.85
N ASN A 156 -11.35 10.11 -6.88
CA ASN A 156 -12.78 9.99 -6.76
C ASN A 156 -13.20 10.28 -5.32
N ASP A 157 -14.47 10.60 -5.12
CA ASP A 157 -14.93 11.08 -3.82
C ASP A 157 -14.79 10.03 -2.73
N ASP A 158 -15.07 8.74 -3.04
CA ASP A 158 -14.98 7.66 -2.07
C ASP A 158 -13.53 7.40 -1.63
N VAL A 159 -12.60 7.30 -2.58
CA VAL A 159 -11.17 7.15 -2.28
C VAL A 159 -10.66 8.32 -1.46
N ALA A 160 -11.03 9.55 -1.83
CA ALA A 160 -10.63 10.75 -1.11
C ALA A 160 -11.19 10.78 0.32
N GLU A 161 -12.47 10.43 0.50
CA GLU A 161 -13.13 10.42 1.80
C GLU A 161 -12.47 9.43 2.75
N PHE A 162 -12.37 8.16 2.36
CA PHE A 162 -11.79 7.11 3.21
C PHE A 162 -10.29 7.32 3.45
N ALA A 163 -9.52 7.68 2.43
CA ALA A 163 -8.10 7.94 2.59
C ALA A 163 -7.85 9.13 3.55
N LEU A 164 -8.62 10.22 3.41
CA LEU A 164 -8.48 11.38 4.27
C LEU A 164 -8.89 11.07 5.72
N ALA A 165 -9.98 10.31 5.92
CA ALA A 165 -10.41 9.87 7.25
C ALA A 165 -9.33 8.99 7.91
N TRP A 166 -8.75 8.05 7.14
CA TRP A 166 -7.66 7.18 7.58
C TRP A 166 -6.43 7.96 8.02
N LEU A 167 -5.97 8.89 7.18
CA LEU A 167 -4.82 9.74 7.50
C LEU A 167 -5.08 10.64 8.70
N LYS A 168 -6.28 11.21 8.84
CA LYS A 168 -6.64 12.00 10.02
C LYS A 168 -6.61 11.17 11.30
N LYS A 169 -7.12 9.95 11.27
CA LYS A 169 -7.11 9.04 12.42
C LYS A 169 -5.69 8.75 12.88
N TYR A 170 -4.80 8.35 11.97
CA TYR A 170 -3.50 7.81 12.34
C TYR A 170 -2.36 8.83 12.35
N LEU A 171 -2.42 9.89 11.53
CA LEU A 171 -1.39 10.94 11.54
C LEU A 171 -1.69 12.06 12.52
N LEU A 172 -2.98 12.38 12.75
CA LEU A 172 -3.38 13.51 13.58
C LEU A 172 -4.02 13.09 14.92
N ASN A 173 -4.12 11.78 15.19
CA ASN A 173 -4.81 11.23 16.36
C ASN A 173 -6.25 11.78 16.50
N ASN A 174 -6.94 11.98 15.39
CA ASN A 174 -8.26 12.57 15.37
C ASN A 174 -9.31 11.46 15.26
N GLU A 175 -9.97 11.13 16.34
CA GLU A 175 -11.00 10.08 16.42
C GLU A 175 -12.39 10.55 15.95
N SER A 176 -12.48 11.70 15.29
CA SER A 176 -13.77 12.29 14.87
C SER A 176 -14.11 12.03 13.43
#